data_53de82479a0f9ea37acfa57d780279cf
#
_entry.id   53de82479a0f9ea37acfa57d780279cf
#
_cell.length_a   1.000
_cell.length_b   1.000
_cell.length_c   1.000
_cell.angle_alpha   90.00
_cell.angle_beta   90.00
_cell.angle_gamma   90.00
#
_symmetry.space_group_name_H-M   'P 1'
#
loop_
_entity.id
_entity.type
_entity.pdbx_description
1 polymer ?
#
loop_
_entity_poly.entity_id
_entity_poly.type
_entity_poly.pdbx_seq_one_letter_code
_entity_poly.pdbx_strand_id
1 'polypeptide(L)'
;PKMFILENVPGIEGKRGKNILHSALAKVEESGYFIHEKILDAQDYGVPQRRRRVVIVGERKDHKFPLFEYPKPQEHKITVREAIAYLPEPPEDGSDHPHISLHRRDRLSAKNIARLQALKPGQGRDFLPPELLADCHKVSSKIIGHRNVYGRMPWDDVAPTITARFDSFTRGMFGHPEQNRSISLREGAILQTFPEDFVFVGNKVEVARQIGNAVPVAMAMAVGLQIKKCLDKWNN
;
A
#
# COMPACT_ATOMS: atom_id res chain seq x y z
N PRO A 1 -0.24 -25.42 -13.50
CA PRO A 1 1.10 -25.01 -13.00
C PRO A 1 1.49 -25.80 -11.75
N LYS A 2 2.80 -25.88 -11.44
CA LYS A 2 3.26 -26.48 -10.17
C LYS A 2 2.78 -25.67 -8.97
N MET A 3 2.85 -24.34 -9.07
CA MET A 3 2.35 -23.41 -8.06
C MET A 3 1.66 -22.20 -8.71
N PHE A 4 0.76 -21.55 -7.96
CA PHE A 4 0.15 -20.29 -8.34
C PHE A 4 -0.03 -19.39 -7.11
N ILE A 5 -0.20 -18.10 -7.33
CA ILE A 5 -0.51 -17.10 -6.30
C ILE A 5 -1.78 -16.36 -6.70
N LEU A 6 -2.67 -16.16 -5.71
CA LEU A 6 -3.78 -15.20 -5.78
C LEU A 6 -3.61 -14.18 -4.66
N GLU A 7 -3.79 -12.91 -4.99
CA GLU A 7 -3.77 -11.82 -4.01
C GLU A 7 -5.10 -11.07 -4.04
N ASN A 8 -5.58 -10.69 -2.87
CA ASN A 8 -6.78 -9.86 -2.76
C ASN A 8 -6.78 -9.03 -1.48
N VAL A 9 -7.70 -8.07 -1.42
CA VAL A 9 -7.94 -7.30 -0.20
C VAL A 9 -8.65 -8.16 0.85
N PRO A 10 -8.42 -7.95 2.17
CA PRO A 10 -9.06 -8.74 3.23
C PRO A 10 -10.59 -8.72 3.20
N GLY A 11 -11.18 -7.69 2.57
CA GLY A 11 -12.63 -7.61 2.38
C GLY A 11 -13.24 -8.76 1.57
N ILE A 12 -12.44 -9.53 0.82
CA ILE A 12 -12.92 -10.72 0.11
C ILE A 12 -13.39 -11.81 1.07
N GLU A 13 -12.85 -11.88 2.28
CA GLU A 13 -13.27 -12.78 3.36
C GLU A 13 -14.55 -12.30 4.07
N GLY A 14 -15.05 -11.11 3.72
CA GLY A 14 -16.30 -10.57 4.26
C GLY A 14 -17.53 -11.30 3.73
N LYS A 15 -18.69 -11.02 4.34
CA LYS A 15 -19.97 -11.71 4.09
C LYS A 15 -20.32 -11.92 2.60
N ARG A 16 -19.94 -11.01 1.71
CA ARG A 16 -20.28 -11.09 0.26
C ARG A 16 -19.26 -11.89 -0.55
N GLY A 17 -17.98 -11.88 -0.17
CA GLY A 17 -16.88 -12.50 -0.94
C GLY A 17 -16.55 -13.90 -0.47
N LYS A 18 -16.70 -14.19 0.82
CA LYS A 18 -16.24 -15.42 1.46
C LYS A 18 -16.74 -16.69 0.77
N ASN A 19 -18.04 -16.78 0.51
CA ASN A 19 -18.64 -17.97 -0.12
C ASN A 19 -18.12 -18.20 -1.54
N ILE A 20 -17.92 -17.12 -2.31
CA ILE A 20 -17.38 -17.19 -3.68
C ILE A 20 -15.92 -17.66 -3.64
N LEU A 21 -15.12 -17.07 -2.77
CA LEU A 21 -13.72 -17.44 -2.59
C LEU A 21 -13.60 -18.92 -2.18
N HIS A 22 -14.28 -19.33 -1.12
CA HIS A 22 -14.22 -20.71 -0.63
C HIS A 22 -14.71 -21.73 -1.66
N SER A 23 -15.79 -21.43 -2.41
CA SER A 23 -16.26 -22.30 -3.49
C SER A 23 -15.23 -22.44 -4.62
N ALA A 24 -14.52 -21.33 -4.95
CA ALA A 24 -13.47 -21.37 -5.95
C ALA A 24 -12.25 -22.19 -5.46
N LEU A 25 -11.83 -21.97 -4.20
CA LEU A 25 -10.69 -22.68 -3.61
C LEU A 25 -10.97 -24.18 -3.46
N ALA A 26 -12.20 -24.57 -3.09
CA ALA A 26 -12.59 -25.98 -3.03
C ALA A 26 -12.42 -26.69 -4.39
N LYS A 27 -12.85 -26.05 -5.49
CA LYS A 27 -12.64 -26.61 -6.85
C LYS A 27 -11.15 -26.74 -7.21
N VAL A 28 -10.33 -25.82 -6.76
CA VAL A 28 -8.88 -25.89 -6.98
C VAL A 28 -8.27 -27.02 -6.15
N GLU A 29 -8.74 -27.22 -4.93
CA GLU A 29 -8.33 -28.35 -4.06
C GLU A 29 -8.70 -29.72 -4.67
N GLU A 30 -9.91 -29.85 -5.19
CA GLU A 30 -10.40 -31.01 -5.94
C GLU A 30 -9.57 -31.25 -7.21
N SER A 31 -9.04 -30.18 -7.83
CA SER A 31 -8.14 -30.26 -8.99
C SER A 31 -6.70 -30.68 -8.64
N GLY A 32 -6.43 -31.06 -7.40
CA GLY A 32 -5.16 -31.62 -6.98
C GLY A 32 -4.15 -30.59 -6.45
N TYR A 33 -4.61 -29.56 -5.74
CA TYR A 33 -3.74 -28.59 -5.07
C TYR A 33 -3.92 -28.60 -3.56
N PHE A 34 -2.82 -28.40 -2.82
CA PHE A 34 -2.85 -27.89 -1.45
C PHE A 34 -3.08 -26.38 -1.51
N ILE A 35 -3.97 -25.86 -0.67
CA ILE A 35 -4.26 -24.44 -0.57
C ILE A 35 -3.69 -23.89 0.73
N HIS A 36 -2.84 -22.88 0.59
CA HIS A 36 -2.29 -22.11 1.69
C HIS A 36 -2.92 -20.70 1.63
N GLU A 37 -3.60 -20.31 2.70
CA GLU A 37 -4.27 -19.00 2.79
C GLU A 37 -3.78 -18.26 4.02
N LYS A 38 -3.33 -17.01 3.85
CA LYS A 38 -2.87 -16.17 4.96
C LYS A 38 -3.05 -14.68 4.65
N ILE A 39 -3.45 -13.93 5.67
CA ILE A 39 -3.38 -12.47 5.61
C ILE A 39 -1.96 -12.05 5.99
N LEU A 40 -1.28 -11.37 5.06
CA LEU A 40 0.03 -10.76 5.28
C LEU A 40 -0.13 -9.25 5.44
N ASP A 41 0.65 -8.64 6.34
CA ASP A 41 0.79 -7.19 6.41
C ASP A 41 2.14 -6.80 5.81
N ALA A 42 2.14 -5.92 4.81
CA ALA A 42 3.33 -5.55 4.05
C ALA A 42 4.45 -4.97 4.94
N GLN A 43 4.09 -4.27 6.02
CA GLN A 43 5.07 -3.74 6.98
C GLN A 43 5.95 -4.81 7.62
N ASP A 44 5.52 -6.08 7.61
CA ASP A 44 6.25 -7.22 8.15
C ASP A 44 7.32 -7.74 7.18
N TYR A 45 7.39 -7.20 5.97
CA TYR A 45 8.24 -7.68 4.88
C TYR A 45 9.07 -6.56 4.24
N GLY A 46 9.50 -5.57 5.03
CA GLY A 46 10.36 -4.48 4.57
C GLY A 46 9.64 -3.41 3.74
N VAL A 47 8.32 -3.31 3.84
CA VAL A 47 7.54 -2.26 3.19
C VAL A 47 7.19 -1.17 4.21
N PRO A 48 7.53 0.10 3.99
CA PRO A 48 7.24 1.21 4.91
C PRO A 48 5.75 1.61 4.88
N GLN A 49 4.86 0.61 4.89
CA GLN A 49 3.42 0.83 4.71
C GLN A 49 2.61 -0.26 5.42
N ARG A 50 1.59 0.13 6.16
CA ARG A 50 0.57 -0.77 6.69
C ARG A 50 -0.40 -1.15 5.58
N ARG A 51 -0.26 -2.37 5.05
CA ARG A 51 -1.07 -2.86 3.92
C ARG A 51 -1.35 -4.36 4.06
N ARG A 52 -2.54 -4.69 4.49
CA ARG A 52 -2.95 -6.08 4.67
C ARG A 52 -3.53 -6.65 3.37
N ARG A 53 -3.11 -7.86 3.03
CA ARG A 53 -3.57 -8.61 1.85
C ARG A 53 -3.79 -10.07 2.18
N VAL A 54 -4.86 -10.63 1.65
CA VAL A 54 -5.02 -12.09 1.59
C VAL A 54 -4.11 -12.58 0.49
N VAL A 55 -3.18 -13.45 0.83
CA VAL A 55 -2.29 -14.12 -0.12
C VAL A 55 -2.60 -15.60 -0.07
N ILE A 56 -2.99 -16.15 -1.20
CA ILE A 56 -3.31 -17.56 -1.35
C ILE A 56 -2.28 -18.17 -2.29
N VAL A 57 -1.65 -19.25 -1.85
CA VAL A 57 -0.71 -20.01 -2.65
C VAL A 57 -1.29 -21.40 -2.88
N GLY A 58 -1.42 -21.78 -4.15
CA GLY A 58 -1.76 -23.14 -4.52
C GLY A 58 -0.48 -23.92 -4.85
N GLU A 59 -0.32 -25.07 -4.23
CA GLU A 59 0.79 -26.02 -4.42
C GLU A 59 0.24 -27.33 -4.94
N ARG A 60 0.66 -27.78 -6.14
CA ARG A 60 0.15 -29.00 -6.73
C ARG A 60 0.56 -30.23 -5.88
N LYS A 61 -0.35 -31.17 -5.72
CA LYS A 61 -0.18 -32.37 -4.88
C LYS A 61 0.72 -33.44 -5.55
N ASP A 62 1.92 -33.02 -6.01
CA ASP A 62 2.94 -33.94 -6.53
C ASP A 62 3.69 -34.65 -5.42
N HIS A 63 3.55 -34.21 -4.17
CA HIS A 63 4.13 -34.75 -2.96
C HIS A 63 3.06 -35.17 -1.95
N LYS A 64 3.42 -36.08 -1.05
CA LYS A 64 2.50 -36.56 0.00
C LYS A 64 2.09 -35.46 0.99
N PHE A 65 2.97 -34.50 1.23
CA PHE A 65 2.77 -33.38 2.17
C PHE A 65 3.12 -32.06 1.51
N PRO A 66 2.46 -30.94 1.93
CA PRO A 66 2.81 -29.63 1.41
C PRO A 66 4.21 -29.21 1.85
N LEU A 67 4.92 -28.53 0.95
CA LEU A 67 6.29 -28.04 1.16
C LEU A 67 6.37 -26.52 1.33
N PHE A 68 5.31 -25.80 0.93
CA PHE A 68 5.30 -24.35 0.98
C PHE A 68 5.09 -23.83 2.39
N GLU A 69 5.88 -22.83 2.76
CA GLU A 69 5.75 -22.07 4.00
C GLU A 69 5.77 -20.58 3.71
N TYR A 70 4.89 -19.80 4.37
CA TYR A 70 4.93 -18.35 4.26
C TYR A 70 6.22 -17.75 4.83
N PRO A 71 6.68 -16.59 4.29
CA PRO A 71 7.85 -15.91 4.84
C PRO A 71 7.60 -15.51 6.30
N LYS A 72 8.67 -15.54 7.10
CA LYS A 72 8.64 -15.05 8.48
C LYS A 72 8.63 -13.52 8.49
N PRO A 73 7.85 -12.89 9.39
CA PRO A 73 7.88 -11.45 9.59
C PRO A 73 9.28 -10.95 9.98
N GLN A 74 9.65 -9.76 9.54
CA GLN A 74 10.82 -9.03 10.02
C GLN A 74 10.48 -8.30 11.33
N GLU A 75 11.44 -8.19 12.24
CA GLU A 75 11.25 -7.49 13.51
C GLU A 75 11.23 -5.95 13.30
N HIS A 76 12.14 -5.44 12.48
CA HIS A 76 12.24 -4.02 12.17
C HIS A 76 11.17 -3.58 11.16
N LYS A 77 10.46 -2.49 11.47
CA LYS A 77 9.50 -1.82 10.59
C LYS A 77 10.17 -0.59 10.00
N ILE A 78 10.24 -0.50 8.70
CA ILE A 78 10.77 0.67 8.00
C ILE A 78 9.75 1.81 8.12
N THR A 79 10.18 2.95 8.66
CA THR A 79 9.35 4.14 8.83
C THR A 79 9.25 4.95 7.53
N VAL A 80 8.28 5.87 7.48
CA VAL A 80 8.19 6.85 6.38
C VAL A 80 9.48 7.67 6.29
N ARG A 81 10.08 8.04 7.43
CA ARG A 81 11.35 8.79 7.50
C ARG A 81 12.49 8.04 6.82
N GLU A 82 12.69 6.79 7.18
CA GLU A 82 13.72 5.95 6.57
C GLU A 82 13.53 5.78 5.06
N ALA A 83 12.26 5.77 4.61
CA ALA A 83 11.94 5.53 3.22
C ALA A 83 12.08 6.75 2.31
N ILE A 84 11.69 7.96 2.76
CA ILE A 84 11.57 9.12 1.86
C ILE A 84 12.23 10.41 2.35
N ALA A 85 12.80 10.47 3.58
CA ALA A 85 13.35 11.72 4.10
C ALA A 85 14.62 12.19 3.37
N TYR A 86 15.29 11.31 2.65
CA TYR A 86 16.49 11.64 1.86
C TYR A 86 16.16 12.33 0.52
N LEU A 87 14.89 12.29 0.08
CA LEU A 87 14.49 12.92 -1.16
C LEU A 87 14.53 14.44 -1.05
N PRO A 88 15.06 15.14 -2.06
CA PRO A 88 15.01 16.59 -2.10
C PRO A 88 13.58 17.10 -2.19
N GLU A 89 13.35 18.36 -1.87
CA GLU A 89 12.05 18.98 -2.06
C GLU A 89 11.73 19.13 -3.57
N PRO A 90 10.53 18.72 -4.04
CA PRO A 90 10.17 18.88 -5.44
C PRO A 90 9.96 20.36 -5.78
N PRO A 91 10.18 20.77 -7.05
CA PRO A 91 10.08 22.17 -7.49
C PRO A 91 8.72 22.79 -7.16
N GLU A 92 8.73 24.09 -6.81
CA GLU A 92 7.52 24.82 -6.42
C GLU A 92 6.58 25.12 -7.59
N ASP A 93 7.12 25.21 -8.80
CA ASP A 93 6.37 25.48 -10.03
C ASP A 93 5.53 24.28 -10.51
N GLY A 94 5.69 23.10 -9.85
CA GLY A 94 4.98 21.88 -10.20
C GLY A 94 5.61 21.10 -11.35
N SER A 95 6.80 21.47 -11.82
CA SER A 95 7.61 20.64 -12.72
C SER A 95 8.15 19.41 -12.02
N ASP A 96 8.58 18.40 -12.78
CA ASP A 96 9.30 17.26 -12.22
C ASP A 96 10.70 17.69 -11.74
N HIS A 97 11.17 17.08 -10.66
CA HIS A 97 12.55 17.28 -10.19
C HIS A 97 13.56 16.88 -11.30
N PRO A 98 14.61 17.67 -11.56
CA PRO A 98 15.53 17.44 -12.70
C PRO A 98 16.13 16.03 -12.80
N HIS A 99 16.36 15.39 -11.65
CA HIS A 99 17.00 14.08 -11.56
C HIS A 99 16.10 12.96 -11.02
N ILE A 100 14.86 13.26 -10.63
CA ILE A 100 13.94 12.30 -10.01
C ILE A 100 12.59 12.39 -10.73
N SER A 101 12.34 11.48 -11.63
CA SER A 101 11.07 11.42 -12.37
C SER A 101 9.88 11.21 -11.46
N LEU A 102 8.72 11.80 -11.78
CA LEU A 102 7.49 11.72 -11.00
C LEU A 102 7.59 12.38 -9.60
N HIS A 103 8.67 13.11 -9.32
CA HIS A 103 8.85 13.84 -8.08
C HIS A 103 8.55 15.30 -8.28
N ARG A 104 7.26 15.62 -8.27
CA ARG A 104 6.72 16.97 -8.46
C ARG A 104 5.69 17.32 -7.40
N ARG A 105 5.50 18.60 -7.18
CA ARG A 105 4.50 19.15 -6.27
C ARG A 105 3.16 19.31 -6.97
N ASP A 106 2.10 18.76 -6.38
CA ASP A 106 0.74 19.01 -6.85
C ASP A 106 0.23 20.36 -6.38
N ARG A 107 -0.53 21.01 -7.24
CA ARG A 107 -1.22 22.25 -6.88
C ARG A 107 -2.37 21.95 -5.92
N LEU A 108 -2.30 22.49 -4.72
CA LEU A 108 -3.36 22.44 -3.73
C LEU A 108 -4.13 23.77 -3.67
N SER A 109 -5.43 23.71 -3.34
CA SER A 109 -6.20 24.91 -3.02
C SER A 109 -5.71 25.54 -1.73
N ALA A 110 -5.90 26.87 -1.57
CA ALA A 110 -5.54 27.59 -0.35
C ALA A 110 -6.14 26.92 0.91
N LYS A 111 -7.38 26.43 0.84
CA LYS A 111 -8.03 25.70 1.94
C LYS A 111 -7.30 24.39 2.29
N ASN A 112 -6.77 23.66 1.32
CA ASN A 112 -6.01 22.43 1.58
C ASN A 112 -4.61 22.74 2.14
N ILE A 113 -3.99 23.83 1.72
CA ILE A 113 -2.74 24.31 2.31
C ILE A 113 -2.97 24.67 3.78
N ALA A 114 -4.03 25.44 4.10
CA ALA A 114 -4.39 25.79 5.47
C ALA A 114 -4.66 24.54 6.34
N ARG A 115 -5.30 23.50 5.78
CA ARG A 115 -5.48 22.22 6.47
C ARG A 115 -4.15 21.57 6.82
N LEU A 116 -3.23 21.52 5.86
CA LEU A 116 -1.89 20.97 6.09
C LEU A 116 -1.13 21.75 7.15
N GLN A 117 -1.19 23.09 7.12
CA GLN A 117 -0.54 23.95 8.10
C GLN A 117 -1.07 23.75 9.53
N ALA A 118 -2.35 23.40 9.67
CA ALA A 118 -2.99 23.14 10.96
C ALA A 118 -2.67 21.75 11.53
N LEU A 119 -2.04 20.86 10.78
CA LEU A 119 -1.79 19.46 11.18
C LEU A 119 -0.30 19.21 11.46
N LYS A 120 -0.03 18.45 12.51
CA LYS A 120 1.28 17.85 12.79
C LYS A 120 1.42 16.49 12.07
N PRO A 121 2.65 15.95 11.91
CA PRO A 121 2.86 14.59 11.41
C PRO A 121 1.99 13.56 12.16
N GLY A 122 1.37 12.65 11.42
CA GLY A 122 0.48 11.62 11.97
C GLY A 122 -0.95 12.09 12.31
N GLN A 123 -1.25 13.38 12.14
CA GLN A 123 -2.59 13.91 12.41
C GLN A 123 -3.48 13.89 11.15
N GLY A 124 -4.75 13.62 11.35
CA GLY A 124 -5.79 13.64 10.32
C GLY A 124 -6.89 14.66 10.63
N ARG A 125 -7.99 14.56 9.90
CA ARG A 125 -9.12 15.52 9.98
C ARG A 125 -9.67 15.77 11.39
N ASP A 126 -9.56 14.79 12.27
CA ASP A 126 -10.10 14.89 13.64
C ASP A 126 -9.34 15.94 14.49
N PHE A 127 -8.18 16.39 14.02
CA PHE A 127 -7.36 17.45 14.60
C PHE A 127 -7.55 18.81 13.89
N LEU A 128 -8.35 18.85 12.83
CA LEU A 128 -8.62 20.12 12.12
C LEU A 128 -9.60 20.98 12.90
N PRO A 129 -9.36 22.30 12.96
CA PRO A 129 -10.33 23.23 13.52
C PRO A 129 -11.64 23.23 12.69
N PRO A 130 -12.80 23.52 13.32
CA PRO A 130 -14.12 23.39 12.70
C PRO A 130 -14.29 24.14 11.37
N GLU A 131 -13.66 25.31 11.21
CA GLU A 131 -13.70 26.14 10.00
C GLU A 131 -12.96 25.49 8.80
N LEU A 132 -12.02 24.60 9.07
CA LEU A 132 -11.27 23.87 8.04
C LEU A 132 -11.91 22.52 7.70
N LEU A 133 -12.89 22.06 8.46
CA LEU A 133 -13.63 20.84 8.12
C LEU A 133 -14.47 21.06 6.84
N ALA A 134 -14.65 19.98 6.07
CA ALA A 134 -15.66 19.97 5.02
C ALA A 134 -17.05 19.81 5.65
N ASP A 135 -18.09 20.36 5.03
CA ASP A 135 -19.44 20.34 5.61
C ASP A 135 -19.94 18.92 5.88
N CYS A 136 -19.63 17.97 4.99
CA CYS A 136 -19.94 16.56 5.20
C CYS A 136 -19.18 15.94 6.41
N HIS A 137 -18.15 16.59 6.94
CA HIS A 137 -17.37 16.11 8.08
C HIS A 137 -17.73 16.80 9.41
N LYS A 138 -18.62 17.77 9.38
CA LYS A 138 -19.15 18.43 10.58
C LYS A 138 -20.17 17.57 11.32
N VAL A 139 -20.63 16.45 10.71
CA VAL A 139 -21.52 15.47 11.31
C VAL A 139 -20.68 14.46 12.12
N SER A 140 -21.25 13.93 13.20
CA SER A 140 -20.57 13.01 14.14
C SER A 140 -19.71 11.96 13.41
N SER A 141 -18.46 11.83 13.84
CA SER A 141 -17.46 10.87 13.30
C SER A 141 -17.90 9.39 13.39
N LYS A 142 -18.93 9.08 14.18
CA LYS A 142 -19.52 7.72 14.27
C LYS A 142 -20.25 7.31 12.98
N ILE A 143 -20.68 8.28 12.15
CA ILE A 143 -21.49 8.05 10.95
C ILE A 143 -20.61 8.00 9.69
N ILE A 144 -19.45 8.62 9.71
CA ILE A 144 -18.57 8.77 8.54
C ILE A 144 -17.40 7.78 8.63
N GLY A 145 -17.42 6.74 7.78
CA GLY A 145 -16.45 5.64 7.79
C GLY A 145 -14.99 5.99 7.41
N HIS A 146 -14.73 7.16 6.82
CA HIS A 146 -13.39 7.54 6.35
C HIS A 146 -12.73 8.56 7.29
N ARG A 147 -12.07 8.08 8.36
CA ARG A 147 -11.38 8.95 9.33
C ARG A 147 -10.05 9.52 8.86
N ASN A 148 -9.38 8.86 7.93
CA ASN A 148 -8.00 9.15 7.52
C ASN A 148 -7.91 10.09 6.29
N VAL A 149 -8.91 10.95 6.05
CA VAL A 149 -8.84 11.96 4.99
C VAL A 149 -8.22 13.26 5.51
N TYR A 150 -7.63 14.05 4.62
CA TYR A 150 -6.96 15.32 4.95
C TYR A 150 -5.86 15.17 6.01
N GLY A 151 -5.11 14.07 6.01
CA GLY A 151 -4.07 13.84 7.02
C GLY A 151 -2.66 14.02 6.50
N ARG A 152 -1.74 14.34 7.43
CA ARG A 152 -0.29 14.25 7.23
C ARG A 152 0.19 12.85 7.61
N MET A 153 1.05 12.27 6.78
CA MET A 153 1.73 11.02 7.15
C MET A 153 2.57 11.22 8.43
N PRO A 154 2.73 10.18 9.26
CA PRO A 154 3.74 10.20 10.31
C PRO A 154 5.13 10.15 9.71
N TRP A 155 6.15 10.69 10.41
CA TRP A 155 7.55 10.42 10.09
C TRP A 155 8.04 9.09 10.67
N ASP A 156 7.74 8.85 11.94
CA ASP A 156 8.35 7.81 12.75
C ASP A 156 7.43 6.58 12.95
N ASP A 157 6.55 6.34 11.99
CA ASP A 157 5.71 5.14 11.87
C ASP A 157 5.62 4.77 10.37
N VAL A 158 5.02 3.65 10.07
CA VAL A 158 4.76 3.22 8.69
C VAL A 158 3.65 4.06 8.05
N ALA A 159 3.71 4.23 6.73
CA ALA A 159 2.67 4.92 5.98
C ALA A 159 1.31 4.20 6.07
N PRO A 160 0.18 4.91 5.98
CA PRO A 160 -1.11 4.30 5.71
C PRO A 160 -1.09 3.62 4.34
N THR A 161 -2.10 2.76 4.08
CA THR A 161 -2.20 2.09 2.79
C THR A 161 -2.22 3.08 1.62
N ILE A 162 -1.21 2.99 0.74
CA ILE A 162 -1.17 3.73 -0.53
C ILE A 162 -2.25 3.17 -1.44
N THR A 163 -3.27 3.95 -1.72
CA THR A 163 -4.43 3.56 -2.56
C THR A 163 -4.28 4.09 -3.98
N ALA A 164 -5.15 3.65 -4.89
CA ALA A 164 -5.16 4.09 -6.30
C ALA A 164 -5.32 5.62 -6.51
N ARG A 165 -5.67 6.36 -5.46
CA ARG A 165 -5.85 7.83 -5.50
C ARG A 165 -5.05 8.54 -4.39
N PHE A 166 -3.90 7.98 -4.01
CA PHE A 166 -3.00 8.61 -3.05
C PHE A 166 -2.42 9.95 -3.54
N ASP A 167 -2.50 10.19 -4.84
CA ASP A 167 -2.17 11.45 -5.49
C ASP A 167 -3.01 12.65 -5.02
N SER A 168 -4.04 12.43 -4.23
CA SER A 168 -4.95 13.46 -3.74
C SER A 168 -4.98 13.53 -2.22
N PHE A 169 -4.58 14.66 -1.65
CA PHE A 169 -4.63 14.98 -0.23
C PHE A 169 -6.00 14.74 0.42
N THR A 170 -7.07 14.91 -0.35
CA THR A 170 -8.44 14.78 0.17
C THR A 170 -8.92 13.33 0.30
N ARG A 171 -8.15 12.35 -0.20
CA ARG A 171 -8.55 10.95 -0.28
C ARG A 171 -7.93 10.06 0.79
N GLY A 172 -7.07 10.61 1.63
CA GLY A 172 -6.40 9.85 2.68
C GLY A 172 -5.44 10.70 3.50
N MET A 173 -4.59 10.05 4.26
CA MET A 173 -3.49 10.66 5.00
C MET A 173 -2.26 10.75 4.10
N PHE A 174 -2.38 11.52 3.00
CA PHE A 174 -1.37 11.62 1.94
C PHE A 174 -0.67 12.97 1.90
N GLY A 175 -0.84 13.81 2.93
CA GLY A 175 -0.01 15.00 3.14
C GLY A 175 1.41 14.58 3.50
N HIS A 176 2.43 15.26 2.90
CA HIS A 176 3.82 15.05 3.30
C HIS A 176 3.97 15.36 4.80
N PRO A 177 4.76 14.59 5.55
CA PRO A 177 4.85 14.75 7.01
C PRO A 177 5.20 16.18 7.45
N GLU A 178 5.99 16.91 6.68
CA GLU A 178 6.51 18.25 7.04
C GLU A 178 6.08 19.31 6.03
N GLN A 179 6.23 19.08 4.74
CA GLN A 179 5.95 20.06 3.69
C GLN A 179 4.43 20.24 3.45
N ASN A 180 4.00 21.43 3.06
CA ASN A 180 2.58 21.74 2.84
C ASN A 180 2.10 21.30 1.44
N ARG A 181 2.27 20.01 1.13
CA ARG A 181 1.90 19.37 -0.14
C ARG A 181 1.42 17.93 0.08
N SER A 182 0.80 17.33 -0.91
CA SER A 182 0.65 15.89 -0.98
C SER A 182 2.02 15.23 -1.21
N ILE A 183 2.14 13.95 -0.86
CA ILE A 183 3.28 13.16 -1.34
C ILE A 183 3.27 13.11 -2.87
N SER A 184 4.45 13.06 -3.48
CA SER A 184 4.62 12.89 -4.91
C SER A 184 4.34 11.44 -5.36
N LEU A 185 4.20 11.21 -6.66
CA LEU A 185 4.07 9.87 -7.19
C LEU A 185 5.33 9.03 -6.92
N ARG A 186 6.52 9.65 -6.96
CA ARG A 186 7.78 8.97 -6.64
C ARG A 186 7.84 8.54 -5.17
N GLU A 187 7.46 9.41 -4.25
CA GLU A 187 7.36 9.06 -2.83
C GLU A 187 6.37 7.90 -2.60
N GLY A 188 5.21 7.92 -3.27
CA GLY A 188 4.27 6.81 -3.23
C GLY A 188 4.82 5.51 -3.81
N ALA A 189 5.61 5.56 -4.87
CA ALA A 189 6.27 4.40 -5.46
C ALA A 189 7.32 3.80 -4.51
N ILE A 190 8.13 4.64 -3.85
CA ILE A 190 9.11 4.21 -2.84
C ILE A 190 8.42 3.58 -1.63
N LEU A 191 7.32 4.16 -1.15
CA LEU A 191 6.50 3.58 -0.08
C LEU A 191 5.84 2.24 -0.46
N GLN A 192 5.73 1.94 -1.76
CA GLN A 192 5.35 0.63 -2.31
C GLN A 192 6.56 -0.24 -2.66
N THR A 193 7.75 0.23 -2.31
CA THR A 193 9.04 -0.45 -2.56
C THR A 193 9.36 -0.72 -4.03
N PHE A 194 8.83 0.11 -4.96
CA PHE A 194 9.31 0.10 -6.34
C PHE A 194 10.77 0.61 -6.40
N PRO A 195 11.61 0.03 -7.26
CA PRO A 195 12.94 0.57 -7.53
C PRO A 195 12.87 2.04 -7.99
N GLU A 196 13.88 2.83 -7.64
CA GLU A 196 13.90 4.27 -7.96
C GLU A 196 13.96 4.54 -9.46
N ASP A 197 14.54 3.64 -10.22
CA ASP A 197 14.63 3.66 -11.68
C ASP A 197 13.42 3.06 -12.40
N PHE A 198 12.42 2.55 -11.65
CA PHE A 198 11.24 1.97 -12.26
C PHE A 198 10.44 3.03 -13.04
N VAL A 199 10.18 2.73 -14.32
CA VAL A 199 9.49 3.61 -15.24
C VAL A 199 8.00 3.28 -15.27
N PHE A 200 7.16 4.26 -14.91
CA PHE A 200 5.71 4.17 -15.06
C PHE A 200 5.29 4.89 -16.34
N VAL A 201 4.29 4.36 -17.05
CA VAL A 201 3.76 4.93 -18.28
C VAL A 201 2.31 5.36 -18.08
N GLY A 202 1.97 6.54 -18.60
CA GLY A 202 0.62 7.09 -18.52
C GLY A 202 0.56 8.47 -17.86
N ASN A 203 -0.65 8.99 -17.72
CA ASN A 203 -0.87 10.25 -17.01
C ASN A 203 -0.80 10.06 -15.49
N LYS A 204 -0.79 11.16 -14.74
CA LYS A 204 -0.69 11.18 -13.28
C LYS A 204 -1.67 10.20 -12.59
N VAL A 205 -2.94 10.19 -13.01
CA VAL A 205 -3.98 9.36 -12.38
C VAL A 205 -3.75 7.89 -12.67
N GLU A 206 -3.31 7.57 -13.88
CA GLU A 206 -2.96 6.20 -14.27
C GLU A 206 -1.76 5.69 -13.52
N VAL A 207 -0.71 6.49 -13.39
CA VAL A 207 0.48 6.15 -12.59
C VAL A 207 0.11 5.96 -11.11
N ALA A 208 -0.65 6.87 -10.53
CA ALA A 208 -1.13 6.73 -9.14
C ALA A 208 -1.94 5.42 -8.96
N ARG A 209 -2.76 5.04 -9.94
CA ARG A 209 -3.52 3.79 -9.93
C ARG A 209 -2.62 2.58 -10.04
N GLN A 210 -1.60 2.61 -10.89
CA GLN A 210 -0.62 1.53 -11.01
C GLN A 210 0.11 1.31 -9.69
N ILE A 211 0.64 2.37 -9.09
CA ILE A 211 1.33 2.32 -7.80
C ILE A 211 0.39 1.82 -6.70
N GLY A 212 -0.79 2.43 -6.56
CA GLY A 212 -1.71 2.13 -5.46
C GLY A 212 -2.36 0.74 -5.53
N ASN A 213 -2.52 0.17 -6.73
CA ASN A 213 -3.08 -1.18 -6.92
C ASN A 213 -2.01 -2.27 -6.86
N ALA A 214 -0.74 -1.94 -6.94
CA ALA A 214 0.32 -2.93 -6.92
C ALA A 214 0.37 -3.70 -5.58
N VAL A 215 0.82 -4.93 -5.65
CA VAL A 215 1.39 -5.62 -4.51
C VAL A 215 2.76 -5.00 -4.24
N PRO A 216 3.09 -4.57 -3.00
CA PRO A 216 4.40 -4.02 -2.71
C PRO A 216 5.52 -4.97 -3.11
N VAL A 217 6.55 -4.44 -3.78
CA VAL A 217 7.59 -5.28 -4.41
C VAL A 217 8.34 -6.14 -3.39
N ALA A 218 8.69 -5.58 -2.23
CA ALA A 218 9.40 -6.33 -1.19
C ALA A 218 8.55 -7.48 -0.62
N MET A 219 7.22 -7.25 -0.42
CA MET A 219 6.31 -8.31 0.03
C MET A 219 6.15 -9.40 -1.04
N ALA A 220 6.01 -9.02 -2.32
CA ALA A 220 5.95 -9.96 -3.43
C ALA A 220 7.24 -10.79 -3.54
N MET A 221 8.40 -10.15 -3.37
CA MET A 221 9.71 -10.83 -3.34
C MET A 221 9.80 -11.83 -2.18
N ALA A 222 9.36 -11.45 -0.98
CA ALA A 222 9.39 -12.33 0.18
C ALA A 222 8.59 -13.62 -0.06
N VAL A 223 7.38 -13.51 -0.62
CA VAL A 223 6.54 -14.68 -0.99
C VAL A 223 7.17 -15.47 -2.13
N GLY A 224 7.65 -14.79 -3.18
CA GLY A 224 8.29 -15.42 -4.34
C GLY A 224 9.53 -16.24 -3.98
N LEU A 225 10.35 -15.77 -3.04
CA LEU A 225 11.50 -16.52 -2.53
C LEU A 225 11.09 -17.81 -1.80
N GLN A 226 9.97 -17.83 -1.08
CA GLN A 226 9.47 -19.06 -0.47
C GLN A 226 8.94 -20.03 -1.51
N ILE A 227 8.26 -19.55 -2.55
CA ILE A 227 7.84 -20.38 -3.68
C ILE A 227 9.07 -20.97 -4.39
N LYS A 228 10.10 -20.18 -4.64
CA LYS A 228 11.35 -20.67 -5.23
C LYS A 228 11.96 -21.78 -4.38
N LYS A 229 12.08 -21.60 -3.05
CA LYS A 229 12.58 -22.63 -2.14
C LYS A 229 11.74 -23.91 -2.18
N CYS A 230 10.41 -23.78 -2.29
CA CYS A 230 9.50 -24.93 -2.43
C CYS A 230 9.78 -25.67 -3.75
N LEU A 231 9.89 -24.95 -4.87
CA LEU A 231 10.18 -25.54 -6.18
C LEU A 231 11.57 -26.19 -6.24
N ASP A 232 12.58 -25.63 -5.57
CA ASP A 232 13.91 -26.22 -5.47
C ASP A 232 13.87 -27.58 -4.73
N LYS A 233 13.05 -27.71 -3.67
CA LYS A 233 12.83 -28.98 -2.97
C LYS A 233 12.09 -30.03 -3.84
N TRP A 234 11.28 -29.60 -4.82
CA TRP A 234 10.60 -30.51 -5.74
C TRP A 234 11.53 -31.20 -6.74
N ASN A 235 12.69 -30.60 -7.00
CA ASN A 235 13.64 -31.06 -7.99
C ASN A 235 14.76 -31.96 -7.37
N ASN A 236 14.75 -32.09 -6.03
CA ASN A 236 15.66 -32.95 -5.25
C ASN A 236 14.91 -34.12 -4.66
#